data_32e4f2d9d5805baf36120badb6d792e6
#
_entry.id   32e4f2d9d5805baf36120badb6d792e6
#
_cell.length_a   1.000
_cell.length_b   1.000
_cell.length_c   1.000
_cell.angle_alpha   90.00
_cell.angle_beta   90.00
_cell.angle_gamma   90.00
#
_symmetry.space_group_name_H-M   'P 1'
#
loop_
_entity.id
_entity.type
_entity.pdbx_description
1 polymer ?
#
loop_
_entity_poly.entity_id
_entity_poly.type
_entity_poly.pdbx_seq_one_letter_code
_entity_poly.pdbx_strand_id
1 'polypeptide(L)'
;MNIQFRTLRAATSFRRPVPCIYVRSFMLMGIVLSSLLSGYGESEAVAQENGDDVPARIFESAVILFFDGKPDASVDAFNQLIVVQPDCQPGLWQRGLALYYADRFVDGKKQFELHRTVNPNDVENPAWHYLCVARATSPENARRNMLAVGQDSRVPMKEILELYRGDGSEEKVLERAAQGDNQQQRNQLCYAHLYLGLYAEANGDTEKAKDHIITAAGPYSMDHYMGRVANVHA
;
A
#
# COMPACT_ATOMS: atom_id res chain seq x y z
N MET A 1 -5.21 -1.93 66.02
CA MET A 1 -3.99 -1.60 65.25
C MET A 1 -4.39 -1.82 63.79
N ASN A 2 -4.93 -0.75 63.14
CA ASN A 2 -5.48 -0.77 61.79
C ASN A 2 -4.42 -0.22 60.83
N ILE A 3 -3.93 -1.06 59.93
CA ILE A 3 -3.02 -0.68 58.84
C ILE A 3 -3.85 -0.44 57.59
N GLN A 4 -3.99 0.83 57.18
CA GLN A 4 -4.60 1.21 55.90
C GLN A 4 -3.56 1.10 54.79
N PHE A 5 -3.83 0.23 53.81
CA PHE A 5 -3.09 0.20 52.53
C PHE A 5 -3.60 1.33 51.62
N ARG A 6 -2.74 2.30 51.34
CA ARG A 6 -2.91 3.33 50.31
C ARG A 6 -2.58 2.71 48.98
N THR A 7 -3.57 2.48 48.14
CA THR A 7 -3.38 2.13 46.72
C THR A 7 -2.96 3.36 45.91
N LEU A 8 -1.71 3.35 45.44
CA LEU A 8 -1.23 4.28 44.44
C LEU A 8 -1.87 3.93 43.09
N ARG A 9 -2.77 4.78 42.61
CA ARG A 9 -3.24 4.74 41.24
C ARG A 9 -2.17 5.32 40.32
N ALA A 10 -1.52 4.48 39.52
CA ALA A 10 -0.71 4.92 38.39
C ALA A 10 -1.63 5.58 37.36
N ALA A 11 -1.42 6.88 37.13
CA ALA A 11 -2.07 7.60 36.04
C ALA A 11 -1.41 7.18 34.72
N THR A 12 -2.03 6.26 34.01
CA THR A 12 -1.69 5.97 32.61
C THR A 12 -2.16 7.15 31.77
N SER A 13 -1.22 8.00 31.38
CA SER A 13 -1.44 9.03 30.36
C SER A 13 -1.74 8.33 29.03
N PHE A 14 -3.01 8.29 28.67
CA PHE A 14 -3.45 7.89 27.32
C PHE A 14 -3.01 8.99 26.35
N ARG A 15 -1.83 8.85 25.74
CA ARG A 15 -1.47 9.64 24.57
C ARG A 15 -2.44 9.25 23.45
N ARG A 16 -3.22 10.22 22.96
CA ARG A 16 -4.04 10.04 21.77
C ARG A 16 -3.10 9.68 20.61
N PRO A 17 -3.43 8.65 19.79
CA PRO A 17 -2.61 8.33 18.64
C PRO A 17 -2.58 9.55 17.70
N VAL A 18 -1.39 10.04 17.39
CA VAL A 18 -1.19 11.07 16.38
C VAL A 18 -1.49 10.40 15.05
N PRO A 19 -2.44 10.91 14.22
CA PRO A 19 -2.74 10.30 12.93
C PRO A 19 -1.47 10.34 12.08
N CYS A 20 -1.12 9.21 11.48
CA CYS A 20 0.00 9.08 10.57
C CYS A 20 -0.22 10.02 9.39
N ILE A 21 0.49 11.14 9.35
CA ILE A 21 0.32 12.24 8.37
C ILE A 21 0.58 11.76 6.93
N TYR A 22 1.28 10.65 6.77
CA TYR A 22 1.70 10.11 5.47
C TYR A 22 0.59 9.51 4.59
N VAL A 23 -0.61 9.26 5.14
CA VAL A 23 -1.74 8.70 4.37
C VAL A 23 -2.44 9.76 3.49
N ARG A 24 -2.21 11.07 3.72
CA ARG A 24 -2.94 12.15 3.04
C ARG A 24 -2.15 12.98 2.02
N SER A 25 -0.84 12.81 1.87
CA SER A 25 0.01 13.80 1.15
C SER A 25 0.47 13.42 -0.27
N PHE A 26 -0.01 12.35 -0.88
CA PHE A 26 0.41 12.03 -2.27
C PHE A 26 -0.49 12.60 -3.38
N MET A 27 -1.36 13.57 -3.08
CA MET A 27 -2.24 14.14 -4.12
C MET A 27 -1.78 15.48 -4.71
N LEU A 28 -0.63 16.04 -4.31
CA LEU A 28 -0.17 17.34 -4.82
C LEU A 28 1.37 17.40 -4.87
N MET A 29 1.95 16.94 -5.96
CA MET A 29 3.27 17.41 -6.39
C MET A 29 3.20 17.74 -7.88
N GLY A 30 2.56 18.87 -8.19
CA GLY A 30 2.65 19.58 -9.45
C GLY A 30 3.60 20.74 -9.28
N ILE A 31 4.65 20.71 -10.03
CA ILE A 31 5.60 21.70 -10.53
C ILE A 31 5.30 23.17 -10.14
N VAL A 32 6.25 23.80 -9.44
CA VAL A 32 6.52 25.23 -9.65
C VAL A 32 8.02 25.40 -9.89
N LEU A 33 8.36 25.58 -11.15
CA LEU A 33 9.64 26.14 -11.61
C LEU A 33 9.38 27.59 -11.95
N SER A 34 9.94 28.55 -11.23
CA SER A 34 10.27 29.86 -11.80
C SER A 34 11.25 30.61 -10.92
N SER A 35 12.36 30.90 -11.55
CA SER A 35 13.43 31.84 -11.36
C SER A 35 13.10 33.15 -10.65
N LEU A 36 14.05 33.68 -9.82
CA LEU A 36 14.73 34.96 -10.11
C LEU A 36 15.84 35.22 -9.08
N LEU A 37 16.96 35.65 -9.61
CA LEU A 37 18.18 36.14 -8.95
C LEU A 37 17.93 37.38 -8.08
N SER A 38 18.60 37.48 -6.93
CA SER A 38 19.48 38.59 -6.61
C SER A 38 19.89 38.63 -5.13
N GLY A 39 21.18 38.61 -4.87
CA GLY A 39 21.83 39.55 -3.95
C GLY A 39 22.14 39.12 -2.52
N TYR A 40 23.40 38.71 -2.28
CA TYR A 40 24.23 38.99 -1.09
C TYR A 40 23.65 38.86 0.32
N GLY A 41 24.24 37.93 1.06
CA GLY A 41 24.17 37.81 2.50
C GLY A 41 24.56 36.42 2.93
N GLU A 42 25.88 36.12 3.01
CA GLU A 42 26.38 34.94 3.71
C GLU A 42 26.03 35.04 5.19
N SER A 43 25.00 34.31 5.56
CA SER A 43 24.76 33.87 6.92
C SER A 43 24.65 32.36 6.79
N GLU A 44 25.66 31.63 7.23
CA GLU A 44 25.59 30.21 7.47
C GLU A 44 24.50 29.94 8.52
N ALA A 45 23.26 29.90 8.06
CA ALA A 45 22.19 29.26 8.82
C ALA A 45 22.48 27.75 8.70
N VAL A 46 23.18 27.20 9.70
CA VAL A 46 23.17 25.77 9.97
C VAL A 46 21.70 25.42 10.11
N ALA A 47 21.12 24.82 9.03
CA ALA A 47 19.76 24.34 9.04
C ALA A 47 19.71 23.28 10.14
N GLN A 48 19.10 23.62 11.25
CA GLN A 48 18.78 22.70 12.34
C GLN A 48 17.80 21.72 11.71
N GLU A 49 18.30 20.53 11.33
CA GLU A 49 17.45 19.45 10.81
C GLU A 49 16.40 19.17 11.87
N ASN A 50 15.16 19.58 11.59
CA ASN A 50 14.03 19.30 12.46
C ASN A 50 13.88 17.78 12.53
N GLY A 51 13.91 17.18 13.72
CA GLY A 51 13.78 15.75 13.94
C GLY A 51 12.51 15.13 13.33
N ASP A 52 11.52 15.97 12.98
CA ASP A 52 10.27 15.59 12.32
C ASP A 52 10.46 15.16 10.86
N ASP A 53 11.60 15.46 10.24
CA ASP A 53 11.89 15.17 8.83
C ASP A 53 12.49 13.76 8.62
N VAL A 54 13.04 13.15 9.66
CA VAL A 54 13.74 11.86 9.56
C VAL A 54 12.76 10.73 9.17
N PRO A 55 11.59 10.55 9.81
CA PRO A 55 10.62 9.52 9.39
C PRO A 55 10.13 9.71 7.96
N ALA A 56 9.91 10.96 7.51
CA ALA A 56 9.49 11.25 6.14
C ALA A 56 10.54 10.81 5.12
N ARG A 57 11.80 11.15 5.33
CA ARG A 57 12.91 10.75 4.45
C ARG A 57 13.10 9.24 4.40
N ILE A 58 12.95 8.54 5.54
CA ILE A 58 13.02 7.07 5.56
C ILE A 58 11.87 6.49 4.74
N PHE A 59 10.65 6.99 4.90
CA PHE A 59 9.49 6.54 4.13
C PHE A 59 9.68 6.75 2.63
N GLU A 60 10.10 7.94 2.21
CA GLU A 60 10.39 8.26 0.80
C GLU A 60 11.47 7.34 0.23
N SER A 61 12.57 7.15 0.97
CA SER A 61 13.64 6.22 0.58
C SER A 61 13.12 4.80 0.40
N ALA A 62 12.28 4.31 1.31
CA ALA A 62 11.68 2.98 1.22
C ALA A 62 10.82 2.82 -0.04
N VAL A 63 10.01 3.84 -0.37
CA VAL A 63 9.17 3.85 -1.59
C VAL A 63 10.04 3.90 -2.86
N ILE A 64 11.09 4.72 -2.88
CA ILE A 64 12.02 4.79 -4.01
C ILE A 64 12.69 3.43 -4.24
N LEU A 65 13.21 2.81 -3.18
CA LEU A 65 13.84 1.48 -3.26
C LEU A 65 12.89 0.42 -3.82
N PHE A 66 11.61 0.46 -3.45
CA PHE A 66 10.61 -0.44 -4.00
C PHE A 66 10.47 -0.27 -5.52
N PHE A 67 10.28 0.97 -6.00
CA PHE A 67 10.14 1.26 -7.42
C PHE A 67 11.45 1.10 -8.22
N ASP A 68 12.60 1.09 -7.55
CA ASP A 68 13.90 0.72 -8.14
C ASP A 68 14.10 -0.80 -8.27
N GLY A 69 13.10 -1.63 -7.94
CA GLY A 69 13.20 -3.08 -7.99
C GLY A 69 14.09 -3.68 -6.89
N LYS A 70 14.18 -3.00 -5.73
CA LYS A 70 14.97 -3.43 -4.56
C LYS A 70 14.05 -3.72 -3.37
N PRO A 71 13.16 -4.74 -3.45
CA PRO A 71 12.12 -4.95 -2.43
C PRO A 71 12.69 -5.27 -1.03
N ASP A 72 13.78 -6.04 -0.93
CA ASP A 72 14.41 -6.32 0.38
C ASP A 72 14.92 -5.05 1.04
N ALA A 73 15.63 -4.20 0.32
CA ALA A 73 16.11 -2.92 0.84
C ALA A 73 14.96 -1.97 1.22
N SER A 74 13.86 -1.99 0.45
CA SER A 74 12.63 -1.27 0.79
C SER A 74 12.03 -1.75 2.11
N VAL A 75 11.95 -3.07 2.31
CA VAL A 75 11.47 -3.66 3.58
C VAL A 75 12.35 -3.23 4.75
N ASP A 76 13.68 -3.24 4.58
CA ASP A 76 14.60 -2.82 5.63
C ASP A 76 14.44 -1.34 5.99
N ALA A 77 14.25 -0.48 5.00
CA ALA A 77 13.95 0.94 5.24
C ALA A 77 12.60 1.14 5.95
N PHE A 78 11.54 0.42 5.57
CA PHE A 78 10.28 0.44 6.32
C PHE A 78 10.43 -0.09 7.75
N ASN A 79 11.28 -1.10 7.98
CA ASN A 79 11.56 -1.60 9.33
C ASN A 79 12.28 -0.54 10.17
N GLN A 80 13.22 0.21 9.59
CA GLN A 80 13.86 1.36 10.26
C GLN A 80 12.84 2.44 10.62
N LEU A 81 11.89 2.74 9.70
CA LEU A 81 10.81 3.67 9.98
C LEU A 81 9.98 3.23 11.19
N ILE A 82 9.64 1.96 11.30
CA ILE A 82 8.88 1.41 12.44
C ILE A 82 9.67 1.54 13.75
N VAL A 83 11.01 1.43 13.71
CA VAL A 83 11.85 1.63 14.91
C VAL A 83 11.79 3.07 15.40
N VAL A 84 11.83 4.06 14.49
CA VAL A 84 11.80 5.49 14.86
C VAL A 84 10.38 6.01 15.12
N GLN A 85 9.37 5.41 14.50
CA GLN A 85 7.96 5.79 14.63
C GLN A 85 7.04 4.55 14.65
N PRO A 86 6.96 3.79 15.74
CA PRO A 86 6.21 2.53 15.81
C PRO A 86 4.72 2.67 15.47
N ASP A 87 4.10 3.77 15.84
CA ASP A 87 2.67 4.01 15.63
C ASP A 87 2.28 4.16 14.14
N CYS A 88 3.25 4.33 13.24
CA CYS A 88 2.98 4.39 11.80
C CYS A 88 2.73 3.02 11.17
N GLN A 89 3.18 1.92 11.80
CA GLN A 89 3.16 0.58 11.22
C GLN A 89 1.80 0.16 10.64
N PRO A 90 0.65 0.39 11.31
CA PRO A 90 -0.64 0.03 10.74
C PRO A 90 -0.95 0.73 9.40
N GLY A 91 -0.41 1.95 9.20
CA GLY A 91 -0.60 2.73 7.97
C GLY A 91 0.28 2.29 6.78
N LEU A 92 1.29 1.45 6.99
CA LEU A 92 2.33 1.13 5.98
C LEU A 92 1.90 -0.02 5.04
N TRP A 93 0.84 0.17 4.23
CA TRP A 93 0.46 -0.80 3.21
C TRP A 93 1.55 -1.00 2.14
N GLN A 94 2.35 0.04 1.85
CA GLN A 94 3.50 -0.03 0.94
C GLN A 94 4.55 -1.03 1.44
N ARG A 95 4.75 -1.14 2.76
CA ARG A 95 5.58 -2.19 3.34
C ARG A 95 5.02 -3.59 3.04
N GLY A 96 3.68 -3.72 3.06
CA GLY A 96 3.01 -4.97 2.66
C GLY A 96 3.34 -5.37 1.23
N LEU A 97 3.32 -4.42 0.29
CA LEU A 97 3.76 -4.64 -1.09
C LEU A 97 5.23 -5.04 -1.16
N ALA A 98 6.12 -4.27 -0.52
CA ALA A 98 7.55 -4.59 -0.50
C ALA A 98 7.81 -6.01 0.05
N LEU A 99 7.09 -6.43 1.09
CA LEU A 99 7.17 -7.78 1.65
C LEU A 99 6.70 -8.85 0.65
N TYR A 100 5.63 -8.58 -0.12
CA TYR A 100 5.17 -9.49 -1.17
C TYR A 100 6.24 -9.69 -2.26
N TYR A 101 6.81 -8.60 -2.76
CA TYR A 101 7.85 -8.64 -3.80
C TYR A 101 9.23 -9.12 -3.31
N ALA A 102 9.44 -9.16 -1.99
CA ALA A 102 10.61 -9.77 -1.35
C ALA A 102 10.37 -11.25 -0.97
N ASP A 103 9.31 -11.90 -1.48
CA ASP A 103 8.89 -13.27 -1.16
C ASP A 103 8.63 -13.51 0.34
N ARG A 104 8.46 -12.45 1.13
CA ARG A 104 8.17 -12.50 2.57
C ARG A 104 6.67 -12.55 2.83
N PHE A 105 5.98 -13.49 2.20
CA PHE A 105 4.52 -13.58 2.16
C PHE A 105 3.86 -13.67 3.55
N VAL A 106 4.47 -14.39 4.50
CA VAL A 106 3.93 -14.51 5.86
C VAL A 106 3.93 -13.15 6.59
N ASP A 107 4.98 -12.36 6.41
CA ASP A 107 5.06 -11.03 7.01
C ASP A 107 4.18 -10.01 6.26
N GLY A 108 4.07 -10.14 4.93
CA GLY A 108 3.14 -9.35 4.11
C GLY A 108 1.68 -9.57 4.55
N LYS A 109 1.28 -10.83 4.73
CA LYS A 109 -0.03 -11.19 5.30
C LYS A 109 -0.30 -10.44 6.61
N LYS A 110 0.64 -10.50 7.58
CA LYS A 110 0.50 -9.81 8.88
C LYS A 110 0.37 -8.29 8.72
N GLN A 111 1.13 -7.70 7.78
CA GLN A 111 1.05 -6.27 7.51
C GLN A 111 -0.32 -5.86 6.99
N PHE A 112 -0.94 -6.64 6.09
CA PHE A 112 -2.29 -6.36 5.58
C PHE A 112 -3.38 -6.61 6.64
N GLU A 113 -3.22 -7.61 7.52
CA GLU A 113 -4.09 -7.80 8.69
C GLU A 113 -4.05 -6.58 9.61
N LEU A 114 -2.85 -6.03 9.84
CA LEU A 114 -2.69 -4.84 10.66
C LEU A 114 -3.24 -3.59 9.96
N HIS A 115 -2.99 -3.42 8.65
CA HIS A 115 -3.48 -2.28 7.89
C HIS A 115 -5.01 -2.19 7.88
N ARG A 116 -5.71 -3.33 7.86
CA ARG A 116 -7.17 -3.37 7.95
C ARG A 116 -7.73 -2.66 9.18
N THR A 117 -6.98 -2.57 10.27
CA THR A 117 -7.43 -1.91 11.50
C THR A 117 -7.57 -0.39 11.34
N VAL A 118 -6.85 0.21 10.39
CA VAL A 118 -6.86 1.65 10.12
C VAL A 118 -7.50 2.01 8.78
N ASN A 119 -7.63 1.03 7.85
CA ASN A 119 -8.27 1.21 6.55
C ASN A 119 -9.22 0.04 6.22
N PRO A 120 -10.39 -0.04 6.87
CA PRO A 120 -11.29 -1.19 6.77
C PRO A 120 -12.13 -1.25 5.49
N ASN A 121 -12.15 -0.19 4.66
CA ASN A 121 -13.02 -0.06 3.49
C ASN A 121 -12.27 -0.18 2.15
N ASP A 122 -11.03 -0.63 2.18
CA ASP A 122 -10.17 -0.71 0.99
C ASP A 122 -10.04 -2.15 0.51
N VAL A 123 -10.60 -2.45 -0.67
CA VAL A 123 -10.58 -3.80 -1.28
C VAL A 123 -9.15 -4.23 -1.66
N GLU A 124 -8.23 -3.31 -1.90
CA GLU A 124 -6.83 -3.66 -2.17
C GLU A 124 -6.21 -4.41 -0.99
N ASN A 125 -6.63 -4.09 0.23
CA ASN A 125 -6.10 -4.74 1.43
C ASN A 125 -6.41 -6.25 1.49
N PRO A 126 -7.68 -6.74 1.39
CA PRO A 126 -7.96 -8.17 1.30
C PRO A 126 -7.40 -8.81 0.02
N ALA A 127 -7.26 -8.08 -1.09
CA ALA A 127 -6.67 -8.62 -2.31
C ALA A 127 -5.18 -8.94 -2.10
N TRP A 128 -4.39 -8.02 -1.59
CA TRP A 128 -2.98 -8.25 -1.28
C TRP A 128 -2.77 -9.28 -0.16
N HIS A 129 -3.66 -9.30 0.84
CA HIS A 129 -3.66 -10.35 1.85
C HIS A 129 -3.87 -11.73 1.21
N TYR A 130 -4.87 -11.85 0.30
CA TYR A 130 -5.10 -13.08 -0.46
C TYR A 130 -3.84 -13.52 -1.21
N LEU A 131 -3.20 -12.61 -1.95
CA LEU A 131 -1.99 -12.90 -2.71
C LEU A 131 -0.87 -13.42 -1.80
N CYS A 132 -0.64 -12.79 -0.65
CA CYS A 132 0.34 -13.26 0.32
C CYS A 132 0.01 -14.67 0.83
N VAL A 133 -1.25 -14.97 1.16
CA VAL A 133 -1.65 -16.30 1.65
C VAL A 133 -1.58 -17.34 0.54
N ALA A 134 -2.00 -17.01 -0.68
CA ALA A 134 -1.96 -17.92 -1.82
C ALA A 134 -0.52 -18.35 -2.14
N ARG A 135 0.41 -17.39 -2.17
CA ARG A 135 1.83 -17.66 -2.41
C ARG A 135 2.50 -18.42 -1.26
N ALA A 136 2.11 -18.14 -0.01
CA ALA A 136 2.64 -18.84 1.16
C ALA A 136 2.09 -20.27 1.32
N THR A 137 0.87 -20.55 0.80
CA THR A 137 0.18 -21.83 1.06
C THR A 137 -0.59 -22.34 -0.17
N SER A 138 -1.78 -21.82 -0.45
CA SER A 138 -2.56 -22.11 -1.66
C SER A 138 -3.69 -21.10 -1.88
N PRO A 139 -4.20 -20.98 -3.13
CA PRO A 139 -5.36 -20.14 -3.45
C PRO A 139 -6.62 -20.52 -2.66
N GLU A 140 -6.87 -21.81 -2.43
CA GLU A 140 -8.03 -22.28 -1.67
C GLU A 140 -7.93 -21.84 -0.20
N ASN A 141 -6.72 -21.90 0.38
CA ASN A 141 -6.50 -21.42 1.74
C ASN A 141 -6.65 -19.89 1.82
N ALA A 142 -6.19 -19.17 0.80
CA ALA A 142 -6.35 -17.72 0.70
C ALA A 142 -7.84 -17.30 0.68
N ARG A 143 -8.69 -18.00 -0.10
CA ARG A 143 -10.14 -17.74 -0.14
C ARG A 143 -10.78 -17.97 1.24
N ARG A 144 -10.45 -19.07 1.91
CA ARG A 144 -11.01 -19.36 3.26
C ARG A 144 -10.61 -18.35 4.32
N ASN A 145 -9.47 -17.71 4.16
CA ASN A 145 -8.91 -16.76 5.13
C ASN A 145 -8.99 -15.30 4.67
N MET A 146 -9.79 -15.01 3.64
CA MET A 146 -9.88 -13.67 3.09
C MET A 146 -10.38 -12.66 4.11
N LEU A 147 -9.72 -11.52 4.21
CA LEU A 147 -10.08 -10.46 5.15
C LEU A 147 -11.46 -9.89 4.81
N ALA A 148 -12.25 -9.61 5.85
CA ALA A 148 -13.47 -8.83 5.69
C ALA A 148 -13.12 -7.38 5.35
N VAL A 149 -13.89 -6.78 4.44
CA VAL A 149 -13.77 -5.39 4.03
C VAL A 149 -15.14 -4.74 4.00
N GLY A 150 -15.18 -3.44 4.29
CA GLY A 150 -16.40 -2.63 4.15
C GLY A 150 -16.65 -2.20 2.70
N GLN A 151 -17.39 -1.12 2.54
CA GLN A 151 -17.77 -0.64 1.22
C GLN A 151 -16.65 0.19 0.58
N ASP A 152 -16.16 -0.27 -0.57
CA ASP A 152 -15.26 0.46 -1.46
C ASP A 152 -16.04 0.91 -2.70
N SER A 153 -16.08 2.21 -2.95
CA SER A 153 -16.82 2.78 -4.08
C SER A 153 -16.03 2.88 -5.38
N ARG A 154 -14.74 2.57 -5.34
CA ARG A 154 -13.88 2.60 -6.54
C ARG A 154 -14.26 1.48 -7.50
N VAL A 155 -14.26 1.79 -8.80
CA VAL A 155 -14.51 0.81 -9.88
C VAL A 155 -13.16 0.28 -10.38
N PRO A 156 -13.00 -1.02 -10.58
CA PRO A 156 -13.92 -2.16 -10.42
C PRO A 156 -13.70 -2.96 -9.11
N MET A 157 -13.41 -2.29 -7.99
CA MET A 157 -12.93 -2.96 -6.77
C MET A 157 -13.90 -4.00 -6.20
N LYS A 158 -15.21 -3.76 -6.33
CA LYS A 158 -16.23 -4.74 -5.92
C LYS A 158 -16.11 -6.05 -6.71
N GLU A 159 -16.02 -5.95 -8.02
CA GLU A 159 -15.92 -7.09 -8.93
C GLU A 159 -14.59 -7.85 -8.75
N ILE A 160 -13.50 -7.15 -8.46
CA ILE A 160 -12.21 -7.74 -8.06
C ILE A 160 -12.37 -8.54 -6.77
N LEU A 161 -13.04 -7.97 -5.75
CA LEU A 161 -13.28 -8.67 -4.49
C LEU A 161 -14.09 -9.96 -4.69
N GLU A 162 -15.16 -9.90 -5.50
CA GLU A 162 -15.99 -11.07 -5.85
C GLU A 162 -15.16 -12.14 -6.55
N LEU A 163 -14.31 -11.77 -7.50
CA LEU A 163 -13.39 -12.70 -8.18
C LEU A 163 -12.44 -13.40 -7.19
N TYR A 164 -11.79 -12.64 -6.32
CA TYR A 164 -10.85 -13.20 -5.34
C TYR A 164 -11.53 -14.11 -4.32
N ARG A 165 -12.82 -13.89 -4.03
CA ARG A 165 -13.64 -14.79 -3.21
C ARG A 165 -14.07 -16.07 -3.93
N GLY A 166 -14.02 -16.06 -5.26
CA GLY A 166 -14.50 -17.17 -6.10
C GLY A 166 -15.96 -17.05 -6.53
N ASP A 167 -16.61 -15.92 -6.25
CA ASP A 167 -18.01 -15.64 -6.57
C ASP A 167 -18.17 -14.77 -7.84
N GLY A 168 -17.06 -14.28 -8.40
CA GLY A 168 -16.98 -13.42 -9.57
C GLY A 168 -16.35 -14.06 -10.79
N SER A 169 -16.16 -13.26 -11.84
CA SER A 169 -15.43 -13.66 -13.03
C SER A 169 -14.61 -12.51 -13.61
N GLU A 170 -13.61 -12.84 -14.41
CA GLU A 170 -12.77 -11.89 -15.13
C GLU A 170 -13.59 -10.99 -16.04
N GLU A 171 -14.58 -11.57 -16.77
CA GLU A 171 -15.45 -10.82 -17.67
C GLU A 171 -16.20 -9.71 -16.93
N LYS A 172 -16.74 -10.00 -15.75
CA LYS A 172 -17.43 -8.98 -14.92
C LYS A 172 -16.52 -7.86 -14.48
N VAL A 173 -15.27 -8.17 -14.13
CA VAL A 173 -14.27 -7.15 -13.77
C VAL A 173 -13.99 -6.24 -14.95
N LEU A 174 -13.76 -6.80 -16.14
CA LEU A 174 -13.47 -6.05 -17.36
C LEU A 174 -14.68 -5.26 -17.86
N GLU A 175 -15.87 -5.85 -17.87
CA GLU A 175 -17.13 -5.15 -18.24
C GLU A 175 -17.37 -3.95 -17.33
N ARG A 176 -17.13 -4.09 -16.05
CA ARG A 176 -17.29 -2.99 -15.09
C ARG A 176 -16.23 -1.91 -15.27
N ALA A 177 -14.98 -2.29 -15.49
CA ALA A 177 -13.87 -1.38 -15.71
C ALA A 177 -13.97 -0.58 -17.01
N ALA A 178 -14.69 -1.11 -18.02
CA ALA A 178 -14.90 -0.45 -19.29
C ALA A 178 -16.00 0.63 -19.29
N GLN A 179 -16.62 0.92 -18.13
CA GLN A 179 -17.66 1.93 -18.00
C GLN A 179 -17.08 3.31 -17.64
N GLY A 180 -17.82 4.37 -18.01
CA GLY A 180 -17.43 5.76 -17.72
C GLY A 180 -16.81 6.47 -18.92
N ASP A 181 -16.22 7.64 -18.71
CA ASP A 181 -15.49 8.36 -19.75
C ASP A 181 -14.10 7.76 -20.02
N ASN A 182 -13.44 8.21 -21.08
CA ASN A 182 -12.16 7.65 -21.53
C ASN A 182 -11.08 7.65 -20.43
N GLN A 183 -11.02 8.68 -19.59
CA GLN A 183 -10.02 8.75 -18.52
C GLN A 183 -10.35 7.80 -17.36
N GLN A 184 -11.63 7.73 -17.01
CA GLN A 184 -12.12 6.78 -15.99
C GLN A 184 -11.87 5.34 -16.44
N GLN A 185 -12.26 5.00 -17.69
CA GLN A 185 -12.01 3.68 -18.26
C GLN A 185 -10.53 3.30 -18.21
N ARG A 186 -9.64 4.22 -18.65
CA ARG A 186 -8.20 3.97 -18.64
C ARG A 186 -7.69 3.59 -17.24
N ASN A 187 -8.07 4.38 -16.22
CA ASN A 187 -7.66 4.15 -14.84
C ASN A 187 -8.26 2.83 -14.29
N GLN A 188 -9.53 2.59 -14.55
CA GLN A 188 -10.24 1.39 -14.10
C GLN A 188 -9.67 0.12 -14.75
N LEU A 189 -9.35 0.17 -16.05
CA LEU A 189 -8.74 -0.94 -16.77
C LEU A 189 -7.30 -1.20 -16.31
N CYS A 190 -6.53 -0.18 -15.94
CA CYS A 190 -5.22 -0.39 -15.29
C CYS A 190 -5.36 -1.22 -14.02
N TYR A 191 -6.27 -0.84 -13.10
CA TYR A 191 -6.57 -1.62 -11.89
C TYR A 191 -7.07 -3.02 -12.22
N ALA A 192 -8.04 -3.14 -13.12
CA ALA A 192 -8.60 -4.43 -13.53
C ALA A 192 -7.50 -5.38 -13.99
N HIS A 193 -6.70 -4.97 -14.97
CA HIS A 193 -5.65 -5.81 -15.53
C HIS A 193 -4.55 -6.12 -14.51
N LEU A 194 -4.14 -5.17 -13.65
CA LEU A 194 -3.18 -5.44 -12.58
C LEU A 194 -3.69 -6.56 -11.66
N TYR A 195 -4.92 -6.43 -11.12
CA TYR A 195 -5.45 -7.41 -10.17
C TYR A 195 -5.83 -8.74 -10.82
N LEU A 196 -6.23 -8.76 -12.09
CA LEU A 196 -6.43 -9.99 -12.86
C LEU A 196 -5.12 -10.73 -13.09
N GLY A 197 -4.05 -10.00 -13.43
CA GLY A 197 -2.72 -10.58 -13.61
C GLY A 197 -2.18 -11.20 -12.32
N LEU A 198 -2.23 -10.45 -11.22
CA LEU A 198 -1.81 -10.94 -9.89
C LEU A 198 -2.64 -12.15 -9.44
N TYR A 199 -3.95 -12.15 -9.71
CA TYR A 199 -4.82 -13.28 -9.40
C TYR A 199 -4.48 -14.51 -10.24
N ALA A 200 -4.27 -14.36 -11.54
CA ALA A 200 -3.89 -15.45 -12.45
C ALA A 200 -2.55 -16.06 -12.01
N GLU A 201 -1.54 -15.23 -11.72
CA GLU A 201 -0.23 -15.69 -11.21
C GLU A 201 -0.38 -16.50 -9.93
N ALA A 202 -1.12 -15.99 -8.95
CA ALA A 202 -1.34 -16.68 -7.67
C ALA A 202 -2.10 -18.01 -7.82
N ASN A 203 -2.86 -18.18 -8.91
CA ASN A 203 -3.55 -19.42 -9.26
C ASN A 203 -2.75 -20.32 -10.26
N GLY A 204 -1.52 -19.94 -10.63
CA GLY A 204 -0.62 -20.73 -11.46
C GLY A 204 -0.81 -20.56 -12.98
N ASP A 205 -1.65 -19.62 -13.43
CA ASP A 205 -1.86 -19.29 -14.85
C ASP A 205 -0.89 -18.18 -15.28
N THR A 206 0.35 -18.58 -15.55
CA THR A 206 1.45 -17.64 -15.84
C THR A 206 1.24 -16.89 -17.16
N GLU A 207 0.70 -17.53 -18.19
CA GLU A 207 0.47 -16.88 -19.49
C GLU A 207 -0.59 -15.78 -19.37
N LYS A 208 -1.72 -16.09 -18.74
CA LYS A 208 -2.77 -15.12 -18.48
C LYS A 208 -2.27 -13.99 -17.57
N ALA A 209 -1.49 -14.31 -16.56
CA ALA A 209 -0.87 -13.31 -15.68
C ALA A 209 -0.04 -12.32 -16.48
N LYS A 210 0.85 -12.81 -17.33
CA LYS A 210 1.70 -11.99 -18.19
C LYS A 210 0.91 -11.08 -19.11
N ASP A 211 -0.12 -11.61 -19.79
CA ASP A 211 -0.95 -10.83 -20.71
C ASP A 211 -1.64 -9.65 -19.99
N HIS A 212 -2.19 -9.90 -18.81
CA HIS A 212 -2.82 -8.86 -18.03
C HIS A 212 -1.82 -7.82 -17.51
N ILE A 213 -0.68 -8.25 -16.98
CA ILE A 213 0.33 -7.32 -16.44
C ILE A 213 0.90 -6.43 -17.55
N ILE A 214 1.24 -6.98 -18.72
CA ILE A 214 1.69 -6.20 -19.87
C ILE A 214 0.61 -5.20 -20.31
N THR A 215 -0.67 -5.60 -20.25
CA THR A 215 -1.79 -4.71 -20.60
C THR A 215 -1.95 -3.58 -19.59
N ALA A 216 -1.80 -3.84 -18.30
CA ALA A 216 -1.83 -2.81 -17.25
C ALA A 216 -0.66 -1.82 -17.37
N ALA A 217 0.55 -2.34 -17.56
CA ALA A 217 1.78 -1.54 -17.63
C ALA A 217 1.95 -0.80 -18.97
N GLY A 218 1.32 -1.25 -20.05
CA GLY A 218 1.40 -0.70 -21.41
C GLY A 218 0.18 0.18 -21.76
N PRO A 219 -0.83 -0.36 -22.48
CA PRO A 219 -1.97 0.43 -22.97
C PRO A 219 -2.71 1.22 -21.91
N TYR A 220 -2.83 0.66 -20.70
CA TYR A 220 -3.53 1.29 -19.58
C TYR A 220 -2.58 1.86 -18.50
N SER A 221 -1.30 1.99 -18.81
CA SER A 221 -0.33 2.59 -17.88
C SER A 221 -0.82 3.93 -17.35
N MET A 222 -0.68 4.15 -16.04
CA MET A 222 -1.02 5.39 -15.38
C MET A 222 0.04 5.78 -14.35
N ASP A 223 0.18 7.09 -14.14
CA ASP A 223 1.14 7.67 -13.21
C ASP A 223 0.58 7.75 -11.78
N HIS A 224 -0.05 6.68 -11.34
CA HIS A 224 -0.56 6.48 -9.99
C HIS A 224 0.24 5.35 -9.32
N TYR A 225 0.23 5.29 -7.98
CA TYR A 225 1.03 4.29 -7.26
C TYR A 225 0.82 2.87 -7.80
N MET A 226 -0.43 2.43 -7.96
CA MET A 226 -0.73 1.09 -8.46
C MET A 226 -0.42 0.90 -9.95
N GLY A 227 -0.49 1.96 -10.76
CA GLY A 227 0.02 1.92 -12.14
C GLY A 227 1.53 1.70 -12.19
N ARG A 228 2.28 2.36 -11.28
CA ARG A 228 3.72 2.11 -11.11
C ARG A 228 4.02 0.70 -10.58
N VAL A 229 3.15 0.14 -9.71
CA VAL A 229 3.26 -1.27 -9.28
C VAL A 229 3.10 -2.22 -10.46
N ALA A 230 2.18 -1.95 -11.41
CA ALA A 230 2.08 -2.73 -12.65
C ALA A 230 3.40 -2.73 -13.44
N ASN A 231 4.10 -1.58 -13.51
CA ASN A 231 5.40 -1.50 -14.18
C ASN A 231 6.52 -2.27 -13.43
N VAL A 232 6.47 -2.32 -12.10
CA VAL A 232 7.43 -3.14 -11.30
C VAL A 232 7.19 -4.62 -11.51
N HIS A 233 5.93 -5.02 -11.74
CA HIS A 233 5.54 -6.42 -11.91
C HIS A 233 5.82 -6.95 -13.33
N ALA A 234 5.80 -6.06 -14.35
CA ALA A 234 6.03 -6.41 -15.77
C ALA A 234 7.49 -6.77 -16.06
#